data_0330919eb69bf868132fd82a97b80000
#
_entry.id   0330919eb69bf868132fd82a97b80000
#
_cell.length_a   1.000
_cell.length_b   1.000
_cell.length_c   1.000
_cell.angle_alpha   90.00
_cell.angle_beta   90.00
_cell.angle_gamma   90.00
#
_symmetry.space_group_name_H-M   'P 1'
#
loop_
_entity.id
_entity.type
_entity.pdbx_description
1 polymer ?
#
loop_
_entity_poly.entity_id
_entity_poly.type
_entity_poly.pdbx_seq_one_letter_code
_entity_poly.pdbx_strand_id
1 'polypeptide(L)'
;LGFKGKNVAVISKNRYEWALTYYAVLDGVGRIIPLDKGLPEQEIELSLIRSKADVIVFEESYTDIILNIMKNNKTQLKEYICMDNVEENRFKKMNELLLLGKQEMLNGNNEYLNAEIDNNAISIVLFTSGTTSLAKAVMLSHKNIASNIYALTSAEKIYDTDVNIAFLPFHHTFGSTGLTFFLSCGAKNVFCDGLRHIAQNLKEYKVSVFVCVPLILEAMHKKIMQEIEKQGKTKKVKFAMKISNFLLKFGIDIRRKIFKDVLNNLGGNLRFVVSGAAAIDKNVAKDFNAFGILTVQGYGLTETSPVLCAENAKSIRYGSVGFPV
;
A
#
# COMPACT_ATOMS: atom_id res chain seq x y z
N LEU A 1 -22.30 -6.45 -14.76
CA LEU A 1 -23.11 -6.52 -13.53
C LEU A 1 -23.95 -5.25 -13.23
N GLY A 2 -23.86 -4.21 -14.07
CA GLY A 2 -24.65 -2.97 -13.89
C GLY A 2 -24.28 -2.14 -12.67
N PHE A 3 -23.00 -2.19 -12.24
CA PHE A 3 -22.53 -1.46 -11.05
C PHE A 3 -21.93 -0.07 -11.35
N LYS A 4 -22.08 0.43 -12.58
CA LYS A 4 -21.70 1.80 -12.93
C LYS A 4 -22.36 2.80 -11.96
N GLY A 5 -21.56 3.68 -11.35
CA GLY A 5 -22.01 4.67 -10.38
C GLY A 5 -22.41 4.10 -9.00
N LYS A 6 -22.23 2.80 -8.75
CA LYS A 6 -22.55 2.16 -7.48
C LYS A 6 -21.44 2.28 -6.45
N ASN A 7 -21.82 2.16 -5.18
CA ASN A 7 -20.91 2.12 -4.04
C ASN A 7 -20.51 0.67 -3.75
N VAL A 8 -19.24 0.32 -3.91
CA VAL A 8 -18.71 -1.02 -3.73
C VAL A 8 -17.77 -1.03 -2.52
N ALA A 9 -18.16 -1.70 -1.45
CA ALA A 9 -17.30 -1.92 -0.31
C ALA A 9 -16.36 -3.10 -0.56
N VAL A 10 -15.13 -3.03 -0.03
CA VAL A 10 -14.17 -4.13 -0.08
C VAL A 10 -13.52 -4.34 1.26
N ILE A 11 -13.48 -5.60 1.76
CA ILE A 11 -12.85 -5.97 3.01
C ILE A 11 -12.10 -7.30 2.86
N SER A 12 -10.78 -7.25 3.03
CA SER A 12 -9.89 -8.43 3.08
C SER A 12 -8.50 -8.03 3.57
N LYS A 13 -7.63 -9.02 3.81
CA LYS A 13 -6.19 -8.79 3.86
C LYS A 13 -5.67 -8.26 2.51
N ASN A 14 -4.41 -7.75 2.49
CA ASN A 14 -3.76 -7.39 1.24
C ASN A 14 -3.59 -8.64 0.37
N ARG A 15 -4.23 -8.64 -0.80
CA ARG A 15 -4.17 -9.74 -1.77
C ARG A 15 -4.51 -9.24 -3.17
N TYR A 16 -4.22 -10.06 -4.17
CA TYR A 16 -4.44 -9.72 -5.58
C TYR A 16 -5.91 -9.34 -5.85
N GLU A 17 -6.87 -10.10 -5.31
CA GLU A 17 -8.30 -9.88 -5.52
C GLU A 17 -8.80 -8.56 -4.93
N TRP A 18 -8.16 -8.08 -3.84
CA TRP A 18 -8.44 -6.75 -3.30
C TRP A 18 -8.02 -5.68 -4.32
N ALA A 19 -6.79 -5.77 -4.83
CA ALA A 19 -6.28 -4.81 -5.82
C ALA A 19 -7.11 -4.86 -7.11
N LEU A 20 -7.46 -6.06 -7.58
CA LEU A 20 -8.34 -6.26 -8.74
C LEU A 20 -9.69 -5.58 -8.54
N THR A 21 -10.33 -5.77 -7.37
CA THR A 21 -11.61 -5.12 -7.03
C THR A 21 -11.46 -3.60 -7.02
N TYR A 22 -10.38 -3.09 -6.42
CA TYR A 22 -10.13 -1.65 -6.31
C TYR A 22 -10.08 -0.99 -7.69
N TYR A 23 -9.26 -1.51 -8.60
CA TYR A 23 -9.14 -0.95 -9.95
C TYR A 23 -10.37 -1.24 -10.82
N ALA A 24 -10.97 -2.42 -10.73
CA ALA A 24 -12.19 -2.74 -11.47
C ALA A 24 -13.35 -1.77 -11.14
N VAL A 25 -13.45 -1.33 -9.88
CA VAL A 25 -14.47 -0.35 -9.46
C VAL A 25 -14.11 1.05 -9.94
N LEU A 26 -12.86 1.48 -9.78
CA LEU A 26 -12.42 2.82 -10.17
C LEU A 26 -12.54 3.02 -11.68
N ASP A 27 -11.98 2.12 -12.48
CA ASP A 27 -11.99 2.21 -13.94
C ASP A 27 -13.38 1.94 -14.53
N GLY A 28 -14.23 1.19 -13.80
CA GLY A 28 -15.63 0.94 -14.14
C GLY A 28 -16.61 2.05 -13.72
N VAL A 29 -16.10 3.22 -13.28
CA VAL A 29 -16.91 4.39 -12.88
C VAL A 29 -17.81 4.11 -11.66
N GLY A 30 -17.32 3.28 -10.73
CA GLY A 30 -17.91 3.08 -9.41
C GLY A 30 -17.25 3.94 -8.32
N ARG A 31 -17.73 3.80 -7.10
CA ARG A 31 -17.10 4.35 -5.89
C ARG A 31 -16.64 3.21 -5.00
N ILE A 32 -15.35 3.14 -4.73
CA ILE A 32 -14.77 2.12 -3.87
C ILE A 32 -14.77 2.57 -2.40
N ILE A 33 -15.16 1.69 -1.48
CA ILE A 33 -15.18 1.90 -0.04
C ILE A 33 -14.31 0.82 0.60
N PRO A 34 -13.00 1.04 0.73
CA PRO A 34 -12.12 0.15 1.44
C PRO A 34 -12.41 0.15 2.94
N LEU A 35 -12.70 -1.02 3.51
CA LEU A 35 -12.94 -1.19 4.93
C LEU A 35 -11.72 -1.81 5.62
N ASP A 36 -11.46 -1.37 6.85
CA ASP A 36 -10.40 -1.96 7.67
C ASP A 36 -10.76 -3.41 8.05
N LYS A 37 -9.84 -4.31 7.75
CA LYS A 37 -9.98 -5.74 8.08
C LYS A 37 -10.05 -6.04 9.58
N GLY A 38 -9.65 -5.11 10.43
CA GLY A 38 -9.68 -5.24 11.89
C GLY A 38 -10.98 -4.74 12.53
N LEU A 39 -11.93 -4.23 11.74
CA LEU A 39 -13.19 -3.73 12.29
C LEU A 39 -14.06 -4.86 12.86
N PRO A 40 -14.70 -4.66 14.02
CA PRO A 40 -15.74 -5.57 14.51
C PRO A 40 -17.00 -5.49 13.64
N GLU A 41 -17.85 -6.52 13.70
CA GLU A 41 -19.08 -6.65 12.90
C GLU A 41 -19.94 -5.39 12.90
N GLN A 42 -20.17 -4.80 14.07
CA GLN A 42 -21.01 -3.61 14.22
C GLN A 42 -20.45 -2.40 13.46
N GLU A 43 -19.15 -2.22 13.47
CA GLU A 43 -18.48 -1.12 12.75
C GLU A 43 -18.46 -1.36 11.24
N ILE A 44 -18.36 -2.62 10.80
CA ILE A 44 -18.50 -3.01 9.40
C ILE A 44 -19.93 -2.66 8.93
N GLU A 45 -20.97 -3.11 9.67
CA GLU A 45 -22.37 -2.83 9.35
C GLU A 45 -22.62 -1.32 9.28
N LEU A 46 -22.15 -0.57 10.28
CA LEU A 46 -22.30 0.89 10.33
C LEU A 46 -21.62 1.58 9.15
N SER A 47 -20.43 1.13 8.78
CA SER A 47 -19.69 1.67 7.62
C SER A 47 -20.41 1.41 6.31
N LEU A 48 -21.01 0.23 6.14
CA LEU A 48 -21.82 -0.13 4.98
C LEU A 48 -23.09 0.73 4.89
N ILE A 49 -23.77 0.97 6.02
CA ILE A 49 -24.96 1.84 6.08
C ILE A 49 -24.58 3.29 5.71
N ARG A 50 -23.53 3.83 6.32
CA ARG A 50 -23.11 5.23 6.15
C ARG A 50 -22.57 5.50 4.74
N SER A 51 -21.84 4.57 4.16
CA SER A 51 -21.35 4.67 2.79
C SER A 51 -22.42 4.41 1.74
N LYS A 52 -23.60 3.96 2.16
CA LYS A 52 -24.67 3.51 1.26
C LYS A 52 -24.12 2.49 0.25
N ALA A 53 -23.40 1.48 0.76
CA ALA A 53 -22.83 0.45 -0.08
C ALA A 53 -23.93 -0.37 -0.78
N ASP A 54 -23.82 -0.51 -2.11
CA ASP A 54 -24.72 -1.35 -2.93
C ASP A 54 -24.16 -2.79 -3.02
N VAL A 55 -22.85 -2.94 -2.96
CA VAL A 55 -22.12 -4.21 -3.13
C VAL A 55 -21.06 -4.33 -2.04
N ILE A 56 -20.82 -5.55 -1.57
CA ILE A 56 -19.67 -5.87 -0.75
C ILE A 56 -18.86 -6.99 -1.39
N VAL A 57 -17.54 -6.80 -1.48
CA VAL A 57 -16.55 -7.79 -1.90
C VAL A 57 -15.67 -8.13 -0.70
N PHE A 58 -15.58 -9.42 -0.35
CA PHE A 58 -14.94 -9.83 0.91
C PHE A 58 -14.21 -11.17 0.77
N GLU A 59 -13.23 -11.42 1.65
CA GLU A 59 -12.60 -12.74 1.76
C GLU A 59 -13.41 -13.68 2.66
N GLU A 60 -13.23 -14.99 2.48
CA GLU A 60 -13.99 -16.07 3.15
C GLU A 60 -14.07 -15.91 4.67
N SER A 61 -13.02 -15.38 5.30
CA SER A 61 -12.98 -15.16 6.76
C SER A 61 -14.08 -14.22 7.30
N TYR A 62 -14.75 -13.47 6.44
CA TYR A 62 -15.89 -12.60 6.80
C TYR A 62 -17.26 -13.22 6.54
N THR A 63 -17.34 -14.48 6.10
CA THR A 63 -18.59 -15.15 5.75
C THR A 63 -19.65 -15.01 6.84
N ASP A 64 -19.34 -15.39 8.09
CA ASP A 64 -20.31 -15.34 9.18
C ASP A 64 -20.76 -13.91 9.51
N ILE A 65 -19.83 -12.96 9.50
CA ILE A 65 -20.13 -11.53 9.70
C ILE A 65 -21.10 -11.03 8.62
N ILE A 66 -20.83 -11.35 7.36
CA ILE A 66 -21.67 -10.90 6.24
C ILE A 66 -23.06 -11.56 6.29
N LEU A 67 -23.15 -12.83 6.68
CA LEU A 67 -24.42 -13.51 6.89
C LEU A 67 -25.24 -12.88 8.00
N ASN A 68 -24.61 -12.47 9.09
CA ASN A 68 -25.26 -11.73 10.17
C ASN A 68 -25.79 -10.37 9.70
N ILE A 69 -24.96 -9.60 8.97
CA ILE A 69 -25.35 -8.32 8.39
C ILE A 69 -26.53 -8.48 7.42
N MET A 70 -26.53 -9.52 6.58
CA MET A 70 -27.67 -9.85 5.71
C MET A 70 -28.95 -10.10 6.53
N LYS A 71 -28.85 -10.88 7.61
CA LYS A 71 -29.96 -11.20 8.50
C LYS A 71 -30.50 -9.95 9.22
N ASN A 72 -29.64 -9.04 9.63
CA ASN A 72 -30.02 -7.76 10.27
C ASN A 72 -30.84 -6.86 9.34
N ASN A 73 -30.65 -6.98 8.02
CA ASN A 73 -31.39 -6.24 6.99
C ASN A 73 -31.42 -4.71 7.19
N LYS A 74 -30.32 -4.14 7.71
CA LYS A 74 -30.20 -2.69 7.96
C LYS A 74 -29.44 -1.96 6.85
N THR A 75 -28.71 -2.68 5.99
CA THR A 75 -27.95 -2.13 4.88
C THR A 75 -28.78 -2.09 3.60
N GLN A 76 -28.33 -1.33 2.60
CA GLN A 76 -28.94 -1.35 1.26
C GLN A 76 -28.19 -2.27 0.28
N LEU A 77 -27.31 -3.16 0.78
CA LEU A 77 -26.56 -4.10 -0.03
C LEU A 77 -27.49 -4.95 -0.91
N LYS A 78 -27.14 -5.07 -2.18
CA LYS A 78 -27.87 -5.86 -3.18
C LYS A 78 -27.07 -7.06 -3.62
N GLU A 79 -25.74 -6.96 -3.56
CA GLU A 79 -24.82 -7.99 -4.04
C GLU A 79 -23.71 -8.27 -3.01
N TYR A 80 -23.40 -9.55 -2.90
CA TYR A 80 -22.42 -10.11 -1.99
C TYR A 80 -21.46 -10.97 -2.80
N ILE A 81 -20.18 -10.58 -2.87
CA ILE A 81 -19.17 -11.22 -3.71
C ILE A 81 -18.04 -11.73 -2.80
N CYS A 82 -17.87 -13.04 -2.73
CA CYS A 82 -16.75 -13.65 -2.05
C CYS A 82 -15.55 -13.78 -2.98
N MET A 83 -14.37 -13.35 -2.50
CA MET A 83 -13.11 -13.49 -3.23
C MET A 83 -12.68 -14.95 -3.37
N ASP A 84 -13.15 -15.80 -2.44
CA ASP A 84 -12.79 -17.20 -2.33
C ASP A 84 -13.94 -18.12 -2.80
N ASN A 85 -13.63 -19.40 -2.99
CA ASN A 85 -14.60 -20.40 -3.41
C ASN A 85 -15.32 -20.99 -2.19
N VAL A 86 -16.37 -20.33 -1.75
CA VAL A 86 -17.23 -20.79 -0.63
C VAL A 86 -18.44 -21.57 -1.15
N GLU A 87 -18.97 -22.52 -0.34
CA GLU A 87 -20.18 -23.29 -0.70
C GLU A 87 -21.50 -22.54 -0.41
N GLU A 88 -21.41 -21.25 -0.06
CA GLU A 88 -22.59 -20.42 0.26
C GLU A 88 -23.22 -19.86 -1.03
N ASN A 89 -24.41 -20.34 -1.35
CA ASN A 89 -25.13 -20.01 -2.60
C ASN A 89 -25.69 -18.57 -2.66
N ARG A 90 -25.74 -17.87 -1.53
CA ARG A 90 -26.15 -16.46 -1.48
C ARG A 90 -25.07 -15.50 -1.95
N PHE A 91 -23.84 -15.98 -2.09
CA PHE A 91 -22.72 -15.19 -2.52
C PHE A 91 -22.33 -15.51 -3.97
N LYS A 92 -22.05 -14.48 -4.75
CA LYS A 92 -21.35 -14.64 -6.02
C LYS A 92 -19.88 -14.92 -5.76
N LYS A 93 -19.25 -15.79 -6.53
CA LYS A 93 -17.83 -16.10 -6.42
C LYS A 93 -17.04 -15.23 -7.40
N MET A 94 -15.94 -14.66 -6.94
CA MET A 94 -15.14 -13.77 -7.80
C MET A 94 -14.61 -14.48 -9.06
N ASN A 95 -14.15 -15.72 -8.93
CA ASN A 95 -13.68 -16.49 -10.09
C ASN A 95 -14.75 -16.69 -11.18
N GLU A 96 -16.02 -16.90 -10.78
CA GLU A 96 -17.13 -17.02 -11.73
C GLU A 96 -17.39 -15.70 -12.47
N LEU A 97 -17.29 -14.57 -11.73
CA LEU A 97 -17.41 -13.23 -12.32
C LEU A 97 -16.26 -12.90 -13.26
N LEU A 98 -15.05 -13.34 -12.97
CA LEU A 98 -13.88 -13.19 -13.86
C LEU A 98 -14.05 -13.98 -15.15
N LEU A 99 -14.57 -15.21 -15.06
CA LEU A 99 -14.87 -16.04 -16.24
C LEU A 99 -15.97 -15.40 -17.09
N LEU A 100 -17.05 -14.93 -16.47
CA LEU A 100 -18.13 -14.21 -17.15
C LEU A 100 -17.61 -12.95 -17.85
N GLY A 101 -16.81 -12.12 -17.15
CA GLY A 101 -16.22 -10.92 -17.74
C GLY A 101 -15.32 -11.22 -18.95
N LYS A 102 -14.52 -12.29 -18.87
CA LYS A 102 -13.73 -12.76 -20.01
C LYS A 102 -14.60 -13.17 -21.19
N GLN A 103 -15.70 -13.85 -20.95
CA GLN A 103 -16.64 -14.26 -21.99
C GLN A 103 -17.32 -13.06 -22.63
N GLU A 104 -17.76 -12.08 -21.85
CA GLU A 104 -18.33 -10.83 -22.34
C GLU A 104 -17.37 -10.09 -23.26
N MET A 105 -16.10 -9.95 -22.87
CA MET A 105 -15.07 -9.34 -23.71
C MET A 105 -14.86 -10.11 -25.04
N LEU A 106 -14.85 -11.43 -25.00
CA LEU A 106 -14.75 -12.27 -26.22
C LEU A 106 -15.97 -12.11 -27.13
N ASN A 107 -17.14 -11.84 -26.57
CA ASN A 107 -18.37 -11.56 -27.30
C ASN A 107 -18.42 -10.10 -27.84
N GLY A 108 -17.35 -9.31 -27.66
CA GLY A 108 -17.23 -7.93 -28.16
C GLY A 108 -17.83 -6.86 -27.25
N ASN A 109 -18.16 -7.20 -26.01
CA ASN A 109 -18.57 -6.20 -25.03
C ASN A 109 -17.37 -5.35 -24.59
N ASN A 110 -17.36 -4.09 -24.99
CA ASN A 110 -16.30 -3.11 -24.69
C ASN A 110 -16.78 -1.99 -23.75
N GLU A 111 -17.94 -2.12 -23.12
CA GLU A 111 -18.54 -1.07 -22.28
C GLU A 111 -17.58 -0.63 -21.17
N TYR A 112 -16.90 -1.57 -20.50
CA TYR A 112 -15.92 -1.28 -19.46
C TYR A 112 -14.69 -0.53 -20.01
N LEU A 113 -14.16 -0.95 -21.16
CA LEU A 113 -12.98 -0.33 -21.77
C LEU A 113 -13.26 1.08 -22.28
N ASN A 114 -14.51 1.37 -22.63
CA ASN A 114 -14.96 2.66 -23.13
C ASN A 114 -15.65 3.52 -22.03
N ALA A 115 -15.50 3.14 -20.76
CA ALA A 115 -16.10 3.89 -19.67
C ALA A 115 -15.48 5.30 -19.56
N GLU A 116 -16.30 6.34 -19.63
CA GLU A 116 -15.87 7.71 -19.43
C GLU A 116 -15.73 8.01 -17.94
N ILE A 117 -14.52 8.37 -17.50
CA ILE A 117 -14.21 8.70 -16.14
C ILE A 117 -14.23 10.21 -15.92
N ASP A 118 -15.13 10.68 -15.07
CA ASP A 118 -15.07 12.06 -14.56
C ASP A 118 -13.99 12.14 -13.47
N ASN A 119 -12.86 12.74 -13.79
CA ASN A 119 -11.72 12.88 -12.88
C ASN A 119 -12.04 13.68 -11.60
N ASN A 120 -13.09 14.50 -11.60
CA ASN A 120 -13.49 15.32 -10.46
C ASN A 120 -14.58 14.64 -9.61
N ALA A 121 -15.24 13.59 -10.12
CA ALA A 121 -16.22 12.84 -9.35
C ALA A 121 -15.57 12.09 -8.19
N ILE A 122 -16.30 11.99 -7.07
CA ILE A 122 -15.87 11.18 -5.91
C ILE A 122 -15.85 9.70 -6.31
N SER A 123 -14.68 9.09 -6.20
CA SER A 123 -14.43 7.70 -6.58
C SER A 123 -13.98 6.81 -5.42
N ILE A 124 -13.47 7.40 -4.34
CA ILE A 124 -12.98 6.68 -3.17
C ILE A 124 -13.60 7.30 -1.92
N VAL A 125 -14.10 6.45 -1.00
CA VAL A 125 -14.59 6.87 0.31
C VAL A 125 -13.88 6.05 1.39
N LEU A 126 -13.14 6.71 2.27
CA LEU A 126 -12.31 6.10 3.31
C LEU A 126 -12.80 6.54 4.70
N PHE A 127 -13.01 5.57 5.57
CA PHE A 127 -13.33 5.87 6.97
C PHE A 127 -12.03 6.01 7.77
N THR A 128 -11.87 7.16 8.43
CA THR A 128 -10.73 7.40 9.32
C THR A 128 -11.19 7.39 10.77
N SER A 129 -10.39 6.81 11.67
CA SER A 129 -10.62 6.90 13.12
C SER A 129 -10.48 8.36 13.54
N GLY A 130 -11.60 9.04 13.74
CA GLY A 130 -11.61 10.40 14.28
C GLY A 130 -11.37 10.39 15.80
N THR A 131 -10.92 11.52 16.33
CA THR A 131 -10.86 11.78 17.79
C THR A 131 -12.25 11.88 18.44
N THR A 132 -13.30 11.89 17.66
CA THR A 132 -14.71 11.92 18.05
C THR A 132 -15.36 10.55 17.83
N SER A 133 -16.44 10.24 18.52
CA SER A 133 -17.11 8.93 18.59
C SER A 133 -17.52 8.26 17.27
N LEU A 134 -17.45 8.95 16.14
CA LEU A 134 -17.79 8.41 14.81
C LEU A 134 -16.67 8.64 13.81
N ALA A 135 -16.24 7.58 13.12
CA ALA A 135 -15.27 7.66 12.03
C ALA A 135 -15.71 8.68 10.96
N LYS A 136 -14.79 9.52 10.48
CA LYS A 136 -15.07 10.47 9.39
C LYS A 136 -14.93 9.76 8.05
N ALA A 137 -15.81 10.09 7.10
CA ALA A 137 -15.72 9.62 5.72
C ALA A 137 -14.96 10.65 4.88
N VAL A 138 -13.74 10.34 4.51
CA VAL A 138 -12.92 11.14 3.59
C VAL A 138 -13.25 10.75 2.16
N MET A 139 -13.60 11.72 1.34
CA MET A 139 -14.00 11.53 -0.06
C MET A 139 -12.92 12.04 -0.99
N LEU A 140 -12.42 11.18 -1.87
CA LEU A 140 -11.37 11.50 -2.83
C LEU A 140 -11.84 11.24 -4.26
N SER A 141 -11.38 12.09 -5.19
CA SER A 141 -11.61 11.92 -6.63
C SER A 141 -10.43 11.20 -7.31
N HIS A 142 -10.61 10.76 -8.54
CA HIS A 142 -9.51 10.28 -9.38
C HIS A 142 -8.40 11.33 -9.49
N LYS A 143 -8.77 12.59 -9.69
CA LYS A 143 -7.81 13.71 -9.81
C LYS A 143 -6.95 13.86 -8.57
N ASN A 144 -7.51 13.67 -7.36
CA ASN A 144 -6.75 13.74 -6.11
C ASN A 144 -5.62 12.71 -6.09
N ILE A 145 -5.93 11.45 -6.38
CA ILE A 145 -4.95 10.37 -6.38
C ILE A 145 -3.94 10.51 -7.53
N ALA A 146 -4.43 10.78 -8.74
CA ALA A 146 -3.57 10.91 -9.92
C ALA A 146 -2.57 12.06 -9.79
N SER A 147 -3.00 13.23 -9.28
CA SER A 147 -2.11 14.37 -9.03
C SER A 147 -1.03 14.04 -8.01
N ASN A 148 -1.39 13.31 -6.94
CA ASN A 148 -0.44 12.90 -5.92
C ASN A 148 0.60 11.90 -6.47
N ILE A 149 0.15 10.91 -7.26
CA ILE A 149 1.04 9.96 -7.93
C ILE A 149 1.98 10.68 -8.90
N TYR A 150 1.46 11.60 -9.71
CA TYR A 150 2.29 12.39 -10.62
C TYR A 150 3.37 13.19 -9.89
N ALA A 151 3.03 13.83 -8.78
CA ALA A 151 3.99 14.55 -7.94
C ALA A 151 5.07 13.61 -7.38
N LEU A 152 4.69 12.43 -6.89
CA LEU A 152 5.62 11.42 -6.38
C LEU A 152 6.57 10.88 -7.45
N THR A 153 6.11 10.66 -8.68
CA THR A 153 6.97 10.21 -9.81
C THR A 153 8.00 11.26 -10.18
N SER A 154 7.72 12.53 -9.90
CA SER A 154 8.66 13.65 -10.10
C SER A 154 9.66 13.79 -8.95
N ALA A 155 9.30 13.35 -7.74
CA ALA A 155 10.15 13.48 -6.55
C ALA A 155 11.27 12.45 -6.52
N GLU A 156 10.99 11.18 -6.91
CA GLU A 156 11.98 10.10 -6.85
C GLU A 156 11.77 9.09 -7.99
N LYS A 157 12.89 8.57 -8.51
CA LYS A 157 12.87 7.67 -9.66
C LYS A 157 12.67 6.21 -9.26
N ILE A 158 11.57 5.65 -9.73
CA ILE A 158 11.27 4.21 -9.70
C ILE A 158 11.43 3.63 -11.10
N TYR A 159 11.95 2.42 -11.18
CA TYR A 159 12.21 1.73 -12.45
C TYR A 159 11.22 0.59 -12.65
N ASP A 160 10.96 0.24 -13.90
CA ASP A 160 10.14 -0.92 -14.29
C ASP A 160 10.75 -2.28 -13.85
N THR A 161 12.07 -2.27 -13.60
CA THR A 161 12.81 -3.41 -13.03
C THR A 161 12.70 -3.52 -11.52
N ASP A 162 12.12 -2.52 -10.83
CA ASP A 162 11.94 -2.57 -9.38
C ASP A 162 10.87 -3.56 -8.96
N VAL A 163 11.03 -4.09 -7.76
CA VAL A 163 10.08 -4.96 -7.10
C VAL A 163 9.67 -4.33 -5.77
N ASN A 164 8.40 -3.96 -5.68
CA ASN A 164 7.78 -3.46 -4.45
C ASN A 164 7.13 -4.59 -3.67
N ILE A 165 7.27 -4.59 -2.34
CA ILE A 165 6.49 -5.44 -1.46
C ILE A 165 5.36 -4.63 -0.80
N ALA A 166 4.12 -5.01 -1.09
CA ALA A 166 2.92 -4.33 -0.60
C ALA A 166 2.44 -4.97 0.71
N PHE A 167 2.81 -4.39 1.85
CA PHE A 167 2.38 -4.86 3.17
C PHE A 167 1.59 -3.83 3.98
N LEU A 168 1.66 -2.54 3.62
CA LEU A 168 0.80 -1.54 4.24
C LEU A 168 -0.66 -1.83 3.92
N PRO A 169 -1.57 -1.66 4.89
CA PRO A 169 -3.00 -1.95 4.67
C PRO A 169 -3.57 -1.11 3.52
N PHE A 170 -4.23 -1.77 2.56
CA PHE A 170 -4.77 -1.11 1.38
C PHE A 170 -6.01 -0.26 1.65
N HIS A 171 -6.70 -0.49 2.77
CA HIS A 171 -7.80 0.38 3.20
C HIS A 171 -7.33 1.76 3.68
N HIS A 172 -6.02 1.97 3.90
CA HIS A 172 -5.44 3.28 4.13
C HIS A 172 -4.90 3.87 2.82
N THR A 173 -5.08 5.18 2.61
CA THR A 173 -4.54 5.88 1.42
C THR A 173 -3.06 5.63 1.21
N PHE A 174 -2.26 5.57 2.27
CA PHE A 174 -0.83 5.34 2.16
C PHE A 174 -0.51 3.97 1.52
N GLY A 175 -1.27 2.93 1.86
CA GLY A 175 -1.12 1.60 1.26
C GLY A 175 -1.61 1.52 -0.18
N SER A 176 -2.83 1.99 -0.46
CA SER A 176 -3.42 1.94 -1.81
C SER A 176 -2.74 2.89 -2.79
N THR A 177 -2.38 4.12 -2.36
CA THR A 177 -1.62 5.05 -3.21
C THR A 177 -0.20 4.54 -3.46
N GLY A 178 0.46 3.93 -2.44
CA GLY A 178 1.75 3.29 -2.63
C GLY A 178 1.70 2.17 -3.68
N LEU A 179 0.69 1.30 -3.63
CA LEU A 179 0.47 0.27 -4.65
C LEU A 179 0.30 0.89 -6.04
N THR A 180 -0.56 1.91 -6.16
CA THR A 180 -0.84 2.58 -7.44
C THR A 180 0.40 3.31 -7.97
N PHE A 181 1.17 3.96 -7.10
CA PHE A 181 2.42 4.63 -7.46
C PHE A 181 3.42 3.67 -8.12
N PHE A 182 3.70 2.53 -7.49
CA PHE A 182 4.63 1.56 -8.06
C PHE A 182 4.10 0.91 -9.34
N LEU A 183 2.79 0.64 -9.44
CA LEU A 183 2.17 0.17 -10.69
C LEU A 183 2.30 1.20 -11.80
N SER A 184 2.07 2.48 -11.53
CA SER A 184 2.18 3.55 -12.53
C SER A 184 3.61 3.74 -13.06
N CYS A 185 4.63 3.35 -12.27
CA CYS A 185 6.03 3.31 -12.68
C CYS A 185 6.43 2.03 -13.42
N GLY A 186 5.52 1.07 -13.63
CA GLY A 186 5.79 -0.22 -14.25
C GLY A 186 6.48 -1.24 -13.33
N ALA A 187 6.67 -0.91 -12.04
CA ALA A 187 7.32 -1.79 -11.09
C ALA A 187 6.45 -3.00 -10.73
N LYS A 188 7.09 -4.15 -10.49
CA LYS A 188 6.41 -5.34 -10.01
C LYS A 188 5.94 -5.14 -8.57
N ASN A 189 4.69 -5.49 -8.29
CA ASN A 189 4.17 -5.52 -6.93
C ASN A 189 3.98 -6.95 -6.46
N VAL A 190 4.54 -7.30 -5.29
CA VAL A 190 4.34 -8.58 -4.62
C VAL A 190 3.63 -8.35 -3.29
N PHE A 191 2.76 -9.30 -2.92
CA PHE A 191 1.99 -9.22 -1.68
C PHE A 191 2.74 -9.92 -0.56
N CYS A 192 2.78 -9.27 0.62
CA CYS A 192 3.46 -9.82 1.78
C CYS A 192 2.62 -10.91 2.46
N ASP A 193 3.24 -12.03 2.81
CA ASP A 193 2.60 -13.14 3.54
C ASP A 193 2.28 -12.80 5.01
N GLY A 194 2.59 -11.59 5.42
CA GLY A 194 2.39 -11.05 6.77
C GLY A 194 3.67 -10.45 7.35
N LEU A 195 3.51 -9.57 8.33
CA LEU A 195 4.63 -8.80 8.90
C LEU A 195 5.77 -9.67 9.44
N ARG A 196 5.46 -10.89 9.90
CA ARG A 196 6.47 -11.85 10.41
C ARG A 196 7.38 -12.38 9.30
N HIS A 197 6.90 -12.38 8.05
CA HIS A 197 7.57 -12.93 6.87
C HIS A 197 8.30 -11.88 6.02
N ILE A 198 8.27 -10.59 6.40
CA ILE A 198 8.89 -9.51 5.62
C ILE A 198 10.35 -9.83 5.24
N ALA A 199 11.18 -10.25 6.20
CA ALA A 199 12.59 -10.54 5.94
C ALA A 199 12.79 -11.72 4.96
N GLN A 200 11.90 -12.71 4.99
CA GLN A 200 11.87 -13.82 4.05
C GLN A 200 11.43 -13.34 2.67
N ASN A 201 10.32 -12.61 2.59
CA ASN A 201 9.78 -12.11 1.33
C ASN A 201 10.73 -11.10 0.63
N LEU A 202 11.47 -10.27 1.40
CA LEU A 202 12.50 -9.41 0.83
C LEU A 202 13.55 -10.21 0.02
N LYS A 203 13.95 -11.38 0.53
CA LYS A 203 14.92 -12.26 -0.14
C LYS A 203 14.31 -13.02 -1.30
N GLU A 204 13.15 -13.63 -1.07
CA GLU A 204 12.46 -14.49 -2.03
C GLU A 204 12.07 -13.73 -3.30
N TYR A 205 11.49 -12.55 -3.14
CA TYR A 205 11.04 -11.73 -4.26
C TYR A 205 12.08 -10.74 -4.75
N LYS A 206 13.29 -10.72 -4.16
CA LYS A 206 14.37 -9.77 -4.50
C LYS A 206 13.88 -8.32 -4.48
N VAL A 207 13.16 -7.96 -3.42
CA VAL A 207 12.53 -6.64 -3.26
C VAL A 207 13.60 -5.54 -3.32
N SER A 208 13.33 -4.52 -4.12
CA SER A 208 14.24 -3.38 -4.32
C SER A 208 13.73 -2.07 -3.73
N VAL A 209 12.41 -1.95 -3.60
CA VAL A 209 11.74 -0.74 -3.10
C VAL A 209 10.55 -1.11 -2.22
N PHE A 210 10.19 -0.27 -1.25
CA PHE A 210 8.90 -0.37 -0.55
C PHE A 210 8.55 0.88 0.24
N VAL A 211 7.27 1.01 0.58
CA VAL A 211 6.74 2.01 1.53
C VAL A 211 6.44 1.35 2.86
N CYS A 212 6.78 2.02 3.97
CA CYS A 212 6.55 1.47 5.31
C CYS A 212 6.26 2.55 6.36
N VAL A 213 5.90 2.08 7.55
CA VAL A 213 5.87 2.89 8.77
C VAL A 213 7.21 2.78 9.51
N PRO A 214 7.61 3.79 10.31
CA PRO A 214 8.88 3.79 11.03
C PRO A 214 9.15 2.53 11.84
N LEU A 215 8.16 2.00 12.52
CA LEU A 215 8.27 0.80 13.36
C LEU A 215 8.89 -0.40 12.63
N ILE A 216 8.61 -0.55 11.34
CA ILE A 216 9.18 -1.65 10.53
C ILE A 216 10.68 -1.43 10.31
N LEU A 217 11.09 -0.21 9.94
CA LEU A 217 12.51 0.12 9.75
C LEU A 217 13.30 0.05 11.06
N GLU A 218 12.72 0.51 12.15
CA GLU A 218 13.33 0.45 13.48
C GLU A 218 13.53 -1.00 13.92
N ALA A 219 12.54 -1.88 13.69
CA ALA A 219 12.65 -3.30 13.97
C ALA A 219 13.73 -3.99 13.10
N MET A 220 13.79 -3.64 11.81
CA MET A 220 14.82 -4.14 10.90
C MET A 220 16.21 -3.66 11.33
N HIS A 221 16.36 -2.35 11.61
CA HIS A 221 17.59 -1.75 12.09
C HIS A 221 18.10 -2.44 13.39
N LYS A 222 17.21 -2.60 14.36
CA LYS A 222 17.54 -3.28 15.62
C LYS A 222 18.11 -4.68 15.38
N LYS A 223 17.48 -5.47 14.50
CA LYS A 223 17.97 -6.82 14.15
C LYS A 223 19.35 -6.78 13.47
N ILE A 224 19.57 -5.84 12.54
CA ILE A 224 20.86 -5.64 11.87
C ILE A 224 21.93 -5.30 12.88
N MET A 225 21.69 -4.33 13.77
CA MET A 225 22.66 -3.90 14.77
C MET A 225 22.99 -4.99 15.78
N GLN A 226 22.00 -5.77 16.23
CA GLN A 226 22.20 -6.94 17.10
C GLN A 226 23.07 -8.02 16.43
N GLU A 227 22.88 -8.27 15.13
CA GLU A 227 23.70 -9.23 14.41
C GLU A 227 25.15 -8.74 14.24
N ILE A 228 25.35 -7.46 13.95
CA ILE A 228 26.69 -6.82 13.89
C ILE A 228 27.40 -6.92 15.27
N GLU A 229 26.66 -6.71 16.35
CA GLU A 229 27.18 -6.79 17.73
C GLU A 229 27.58 -8.22 18.08
N LYS A 230 26.72 -9.23 17.82
CA LYS A 230 27.01 -10.65 18.02
C LYS A 230 28.28 -11.10 17.29
N GLN A 231 28.54 -10.53 16.10
CA GLN A 231 29.74 -10.81 15.33
C GLN A 231 30.97 -10.01 15.81
N GLY A 232 30.85 -9.18 16.85
CA GLY A 232 31.96 -8.34 17.35
C GLY A 232 32.41 -7.24 16.37
N LYS A 233 31.61 -6.91 15.36
CA LYS A 233 31.98 -6.00 14.26
C LYS A 233 31.54 -4.56 14.47
N THR A 234 30.95 -4.18 15.60
CA THR A 234 30.35 -2.84 15.82
C THR A 234 31.30 -1.70 15.54
N LYS A 235 32.56 -1.76 16.06
CA LYS A 235 33.57 -0.72 15.82
C LYS A 235 33.97 -0.63 14.33
N LYS A 236 34.14 -1.79 13.68
CA LYS A 236 34.51 -1.86 12.25
C LYS A 236 33.41 -1.27 11.35
N VAL A 237 32.15 -1.61 11.61
CA VAL A 237 31.00 -1.10 10.86
C VAL A 237 30.87 0.42 11.04
N LYS A 238 30.94 0.95 12.27
CA LYS A 238 30.89 2.39 12.52
C LYS A 238 32.03 3.15 11.82
N PHE A 239 33.24 2.58 11.79
CA PHE A 239 34.37 3.16 11.08
C PHE A 239 34.15 3.13 9.55
N ALA A 240 33.70 2.00 9.02
CA ALA A 240 33.37 1.86 7.60
C ALA A 240 32.27 2.84 7.14
N MET A 241 31.23 3.07 7.97
CA MET A 241 30.19 4.09 7.71
C MET A 241 30.79 5.49 7.61
N LYS A 242 31.73 5.86 8.51
CA LYS A 242 32.40 7.17 8.46
C LYS A 242 33.21 7.34 7.16
N ILE A 243 34.00 6.32 6.78
CA ILE A 243 34.82 6.37 5.56
C ILE A 243 33.91 6.43 4.33
N SER A 244 32.89 5.57 4.22
CA SER A 244 32.03 5.55 3.05
C SER A 244 31.24 6.86 2.88
N ASN A 245 30.76 7.45 3.99
CA ASN A 245 30.09 8.74 3.95
C ASN A 245 31.05 9.90 3.61
N PHE A 246 32.32 9.81 3.99
CA PHE A 246 33.35 10.78 3.60
C PHE A 246 33.63 10.68 2.08
N LEU A 247 33.83 9.49 1.55
CA LEU A 247 34.06 9.26 0.12
C LEU A 247 32.87 9.68 -0.75
N LEU A 248 31.65 9.50 -0.22
CA LEU A 248 30.43 9.92 -0.91
C LEU A 248 30.39 11.43 -1.18
N LYS A 249 30.99 12.27 -0.31
CA LYS A 249 31.10 13.73 -0.55
C LYS A 249 31.93 14.08 -1.78
N PHE A 250 32.80 13.17 -2.22
CA PHE A 250 33.60 13.30 -3.44
C PHE A 250 32.98 12.53 -4.63
N GLY A 251 31.71 12.10 -4.50
CA GLY A 251 31.02 11.36 -5.56
C GLY A 251 31.39 9.87 -5.65
N ILE A 252 32.19 9.34 -4.71
CA ILE A 252 32.63 7.94 -4.70
C ILE A 252 31.68 7.14 -3.77
N ASP A 253 30.73 6.42 -4.37
CA ASP A 253 29.80 5.58 -3.62
C ASP A 253 30.24 4.11 -3.57
N ILE A 254 30.80 3.70 -2.43
CA ILE A 254 31.22 2.33 -2.16
C ILE A 254 30.36 1.63 -1.10
N ARG A 255 29.30 2.28 -0.63
CA ARG A 255 28.44 1.80 0.48
C ARG A 255 27.94 0.39 0.22
N ARG A 256 27.29 0.15 -0.91
CA ARG A 256 26.71 -1.17 -1.24
C ARG A 256 27.77 -2.28 -1.37
N LYS A 257 29.02 -1.92 -1.71
CA LYS A 257 30.15 -2.87 -1.78
C LYS A 257 30.64 -3.21 -0.36
N ILE A 258 30.80 -2.21 0.51
CA ILE A 258 31.28 -2.41 1.89
C ILE A 258 30.24 -3.15 2.73
N PHE A 259 28.95 -2.80 2.61
CA PHE A 259 27.88 -3.35 3.42
C PHE A 259 27.13 -4.49 2.72
N LYS A 260 27.78 -5.22 1.81
CA LYS A 260 27.18 -6.31 1.05
C LYS A 260 26.51 -7.37 1.95
N ASP A 261 27.13 -7.72 3.08
CA ASP A 261 26.57 -8.70 4.02
C ASP A 261 25.27 -8.21 4.67
N VAL A 262 25.21 -6.92 5.06
CA VAL A 262 23.99 -6.29 5.58
C VAL A 262 22.90 -6.30 4.51
N LEU A 263 23.23 -5.91 3.29
CA LEU A 263 22.29 -5.90 2.17
C LEU A 263 21.78 -7.29 1.82
N ASN A 264 22.65 -8.31 1.82
CA ASN A 264 22.26 -9.70 1.57
C ASN A 264 21.25 -10.21 2.60
N ASN A 265 21.36 -9.78 3.85
CA ASN A 265 20.37 -10.10 4.88
C ASN A 265 19.00 -9.46 4.61
N LEU A 266 18.96 -8.42 3.79
CA LEU A 266 17.75 -7.72 3.31
C LEU A 266 17.39 -8.11 1.86
N GLY A 267 17.89 -9.23 1.36
CA GLY A 267 17.61 -9.72 -0.01
C GLY A 267 18.56 -9.23 -1.09
N GLY A 268 19.55 -8.39 -0.75
CA GLY A 268 20.61 -7.92 -1.65
C GLY A 268 20.20 -6.78 -2.60
N ASN A 269 18.93 -6.67 -2.93
CA ASN A 269 18.43 -5.73 -3.94
C ASN A 269 17.84 -4.44 -3.36
N LEU A 270 17.50 -4.40 -2.08
CA LEU A 270 16.85 -3.25 -1.47
C LEU A 270 17.69 -1.98 -1.66
N ARG A 271 17.11 -0.98 -2.33
CA ARG A 271 17.80 0.28 -2.68
C ARG A 271 17.07 1.53 -2.18
N PHE A 272 15.75 1.45 -2.03
CA PHE A 272 14.93 2.61 -1.72
C PHE A 272 13.77 2.25 -0.79
N VAL A 273 13.56 3.08 0.22
CA VAL A 273 12.48 2.94 1.19
C VAL A 273 11.88 4.29 1.50
N VAL A 274 10.55 4.35 1.49
CA VAL A 274 9.78 5.52 1.93
C VAL A 274 9.18 5.22 3.30
N SER A 275 9.48 6.03 4.29
CA SER A 275 8.87 5.97 5.62
C SER A 275 7.83 7.08 5.78
N GLY A 276 6.63 6.74 6.25
CA GLY A 276 5.54 7.72 6.44
C GLY A 276 4.59 7.33 7.57
N ALA A 277 3.53 8.09 7.73
CA ALA A 277 2.50 7.98 8.77
C ALA A 277 2.97 8.30 10.21
N ALA A 278 4.27 8.34 10.49
CA ALA A 278 4.87 8.81 11.74
C ALA A 278 6.31 9.26 11.49
N ALA A 279 6.90 10.01 12.43
CA ALA A 279 8.30 10.43 12.33
C ALA A 279 9.23 9.24 12.55
N ILE A 280 10.20 9.05 11.66
CA ILE A 280 11.26 8.05 11.81
C ILE A 280 12.39 8.58 12.72
N ASP A 281 13.00 7.68 13.53
CA ASP A 281 14.23 8.03 14.23
C ASP A 281 15.31 8.39 13.20
N LYS A 282 15.84 9.61 13.35
CA LYS A 282 16.87 10.17 12.45
C LYS A 282 18.14 9.32 12.37
N ASN A 283 18.50 8.57 13.41
CA ASN A 283 19.68 7.72 13.42
C ASN A 283 19.41 6.44 12.60
N VAL A 284 18.20 5.89 12.68
CA VAL A 284 17.76 4.76 11.85
C VAL A 284 17.83 5.14 10.37
N ALA A 285 17.27 6.29 10.00
CA ALA A 285 17.31 6.77 8.60
C ALA A 285 18.76 7.00 8.13
N LYS A 286 19.63 7.60 8.99
CA LYS A 286 21.06 7.80 8.70
C LYS A 286 21.79 6.48 8.46
N ASP A 287 21.55 5.49 9.28
CA ASP A 287 22.25 4.21 9.20
C ASP A 287 21.82 3.43 7.94
N PHE A 288 20.52 3.40 7.58
CA PHE A 288 20.07 2.82 6.32
C PHE A 288 20.71 3.52 5.12
N ASN A 289 20.73 4.86 5.10
CA ASN A 289 21.42 5.61 4.05
C ASN A 289 22.92 5.30 4.00
N ALA A 290 23.57 5.15 5.16
CA ALA A 290 24.99 4.77 5.23
C ALA A 290 25.26 3.34 4.75
N PHE A 291 24.29 2.43 4.84
CA PHE A 291 24.36 1.09 4.23
C PHE A 291 24.11 1.10 2.70
N GLY A 292 23.72 2.24 2.13
CA GLY A 292 23.43 2.37 0.70
C GLY A 292 21.99 2.02 0.34
N ILE A 293 21.06 2.14 1.30
CA ILE A 293 19.62 2.06 1.09
C ILE A 293 19.06 3.47 1.26
N LEU A 294 18.68 4.11 0.16
CA LEU A 294 18.07 5.44 0.19
C LEU A 294 16.79 5.37 1.01
N THR A 295 16.79 6.04 2.16
CA THR A 295 15.64 6.09 3.05
C THR A 295 15.19 7.52 3.16
N VAL A 296 13.95 7.77 2.73
CA VAL A 296 13.31 9.09 2.73
C VAL A 296 12.06 9.08 3.59
N GLN A 297 11.69 10.25 4.10
CA GLN A 297 10.49 10.44 4.88
C GLN A 297 9.46 11.22 4.07
N GLY A 298 8.18 10.81 4.18
CA GLY A 298 7.04 11.53 3.67
C GLY A 298 6.06 11.91 4.78
N TYR A 299 5.30 12.96 4.56
CA TYR A 299 4.24 13.44 5.43
C TYR A 299 2.96 13.66 4.65
N GLY A 300 1.84 13.32 5.26
CA GLY A 300 0.53 13.55 4.69
C GLY A 300 -0.61 13.01 5.56
N LEU A 301 -1.81 13.17 5.06
CA LEU A 301 -3.07 12.80 5.69
C LEU A 301 -3.95 12.08 4.68
N THR A 302 -4.94 11.34 5.12
CA THR A 302 -5.93 10.74 4.20
C THR A 302 -6.59 11.83 3.34
N GLU A 303 -6.90 12.98 3.93
CA GLU A 303 -7.50 14.14 3.27
C GLU A 303 -6.60 14.81 2.23
N THR A 304 -5.31 14.48 2.21
CA THR A 304 -4.32 15.06 1.27
C THR A 304 -3.87 14.10 0.18
N SER A 305 -4.46 12.91 0.07
CA SER A 305 -4.43 11.95 -1.06
C SER A 305 -3.18 11.09 -1.29
N PRO A 306 -2.31 10.68 -0.36
CA PRO A 306 -2.15 11.20 0.99
C PRO A 306 -1.00 12.19 1.16
N VAL A 307 -0.02 12.26 0.23
CA VAL A 307 1.29 12.91 0.46
C VAL A 307 1.22 14.42 0.22
N LEU A 308 1.66 15.19 1.20
CA LEU A 308 1.86 16.65 1.12
C LEU A 308 3.32 17.02 0.91
N CYS A 309 4.21 16.32 1.63
CA CYS A 309 5.64 16.58 1.58
C CYS A 309 6.40 15.25 1.50
N ALA A 310 7.52 15.26 0.80
CA ALA A 310 8.44 14.15 0.74
C ALA A 310 9.89 14.63 0.65
N GLU A 311 10.81 13.90 1.30
CA GLU A 311 12.23 14.00 1.02
C GLU A 311 12.53 13.31 -0.33
N ASN A 312 13.64 13.68 -0.96
CA ASN A 312 14.16 12.99 -2.13
C ASN A 312 15.69 12.81 -2.02
N ALA A 313 16.26 12.02 -2.93
CA ALA A 313 17.70 11.69 -2.91
C ALA A 313 18.62 12.91 -2.91
N LYS A 314 18.18 14.04 -3.48
CA LYS A 314 18.99 15.27 -3.64
C LYS A 314 18.96 16.17 -2.39
N SER A 315 17.97 15.98 -1.51
CA SER A 315 17.68 16.92 -0.42
C SER A 315 17.18 16.23 0.84
N ILE A 316 17.94 15.25 1.35
CA ILE A 316 17.65 14.61 2.63
C ILE A 316 18.06 15.53 3.78
N ARG A 317 17.07 15.83 4.66
CA ARG A 317 17.30 16.56 5.90
C ARG A 317 16.69 15.78 7.06
N TYR A 318 17.49 14.95 7.70
CA TYR A 318 17.03 14.09 8.80
C TYR A 318 16.27 14.84 9.90
N GLY A 319 15.04 14.40 10.17
CA GLY A 319 14.11 15.05 11.09
C GLY A 319 13.21 16.09 10.44
N SER A 320 13.27 16.22 9.11
CA SER A 320 12.33 16.96 8.27
C SER A 320 11.40 16.00 7.55
N VAL A 321 10.29 16.49 7.03
CA VAL A 321 9.36 15.73 6.15
C VAL A 321 9.57 16.06 4.67
N GLY A 322 10.62 16.80 4.33
CA GLY A 322 10.95 17.16 2.97
C GLY A 322 10.24 18.40 2.45
N PHE A 323 10.06 18.46 1.15
CA PHE A 323 9.45 19.58 0.43
C PHE A 323 8.02 19.22 0.02
N PRO A 324 7.17 20.24 -0.23
CA PRO A 324 5.87 20.02 -0.86
C PRO A 324 6.01 19.26 -2.19
N VAL A 325 5.11 18.34 -2.45
CA VAL A 325 5.05 17.54 -3.69
C VAL A 325 3.92 18.00 -4.59
#